data_f0e2cfc5d26523d2524e8e0c453593ed
#
_entry.id   f0e2cfc5d26523d2524e8e0c453593ed
#
_cell.length_a   1.000
_cell.length_b   1.000
_cell.length_c   1.000
_cell.angle_alpha   90.00
_cell.angle_beta   90.00
_cell.angle_gamma   90.00
#
_symmetry.space_group_name_H-M   'P 1'
#
loop_
_entity.id
_entity.type
_entity.pdbx_description
1 polymer ?
#
loop_
_entity_poly.entity_id
_entity_poly.type
_entity_poly.pdbx_seq_one_letter_code
_entity_poly.pdbx_strand_id
1 'polypeptide(L)'
;IRGRDSILVWTDTALFTQRFVGQPFTFAFAQVGTHCGLVGQNACVEVDGSAYWMSENGFFRYAGKLESLPCLVEDHVYDNINLESGNQMVSAGLNNLFGEVMWFYPTTGSSVVNRMVCYNYFDSSPKRPVWTVGTLARTMWQDSAVFGSPHATEYTAGNDASFDVVGNTEGRTIYYQHETGTDQVQGGATTAITANISS
;
A
#
# COMPACT_ATOMS: atom_id res chain seq x y z
N ILE A 1 -2.64 1.24 14.13
CA ILE A 1 -3.89 1.71 13.47
C ILE A 1 -5.08 1.51 14.43
N ARG A 2 -6.05 2.39 14.34
CA ARG A 2 -7.32 2.26 15.08
C ARG A 2 -8.23 1.28 14.34
N GLY A 3 -8.55 0.16 14.95
CA GLY A 3 -9.65 -0.70 14.51
C GLY A 3 -10.98 -0.27 15.13
N ARG A 4 -12.06 -1.00 14.85
CA ARG A 4 -13.42 -0.67 15.32
C ARG A 4 -13.50 -0.56 16.85
N ASP A 5 -12.98 -1.56 17.59
CA ASP A 5 -13.11 -1.68 19.05
C ASP A 5 -11.76 -1.80 19.76
N SER A 6 -10.65 -1.64 19.06
CA SER A 6 -9.29 -1.83 19.58
C SER A 6 -8.26 -1.08 18.76
N ILE A 7 -7.10 -0.90 19.32
CA ILE A 7 -5.91 -0.47 18.56
C ILE A 7 -5.21 -1.74 18.08
N LEU A 8 -4.86 -1.76 16.79
CA LEU A 8 -4.09 -2.82 16.17
C LEU A 8 -2.62 -2.47 16.23
N VAL A 9 -1.82 -3.39 16.74
CA VAL A 9 -0.37 -3.25 16.92
C VAL A 9 0.31 -4.43 16.22
N TRP A 10 1.12 -4.14 15.23
CA TRP A 10 1.92 -5.13 14.53
C TRP A 10 3.34 -5.17 15.06
N THR A 11 3.90 -6.37 15.06
CA THR A 11 5.33 -6.61 15.07
C THR A 11 5.75 -7.16 13.71
N ASP A 12 7.03 -7.46 13.53
CA ASP A 12 7.53 -8.07 12.30
C ASP A 12 6.88 -9.43 11.99
N THR A 13 6.34 -10.11 13.01
CA THR A 13 5.83 -11.48 12.88
C THR A 13 4.39 -11.67 13.30
N ALA A 14 3.80 -10.74 14.04
CA ALA A 14 2.50 -10.97 14.70
C ALA A 14 1.63 -9.71 14.75
N LEU A 15 0.32 -9.93 14.88
CA LEU A 15 -0.68 -8.91 15.16
C LEU A 15 -1.20 -9.05 16.59
N PHE A 16 -1.28 -7.93 17.29
CA PHE A 16 -1.88 -7.78 18.62
C PHE A 16 -3.03 -6.77 18.57
N THR A 17 -4.03 -7.00 19.43
CA THR A 17 -5.04 -5.99 19.74
C THR A 17 -4.78 -5.41 21.12
N GLN A 18 -4.89 -4.09 21.24
CA GLN A 18 -4.86 -3.37 22.49
C GLN A 18 -6.26 -2.83 22.78
N ARG A 19 -6.79 -3.12 23.96
CA ARG A 19 -8.10 -2.64 24.42
C ARG A 19 -8.00 -1.99 25.79
N PHE A 20 -8.81 -0.97 26.01
CA PHE A 20 -8.99 -0.40 27.33
C PHE A 20 -9.87 -1.32 28.17
N VAL A 21 -9.39 -1.72 29.35
CA VAL A 21 -10.08 -2.66 30.27
C VAL A 21 -10.41 -2.04 31.63
N GLY A 22 -10.01 -0.80 31.86
CA GLY A 22 -10.20 -0.11 33.13
C GLY A 22 -9.18 -0.51 34.20
N GLN A 23 -9.39 0.00 35.42
CA GLN A 23 -8.50 -0.31 36.57
C GLN A 23 -8.61 -1.77 36.99
N PRO A 24 -7.51 -2.40 37.47
CA PRO A 24 -6.18 -1.81 37.71
C PRO A 24 -5.25 -1.83 36.47
N PHE A 25 -5.61 -2.49 35.37
CA PHE A 25 -4.67 -2.76 34.28
C PHE A 25 -4.75 -1.77 33.12
N THR A 26 -5.66 -0.83 33.12
CA THR A 26 -5.86 0.20 32.09
C THR A 26 -5.99 -0.35 30.67
N PHE A 27 -4.99 -1.06 30.17
CA PHE A 27 -4.98 -1.69 28.85
C PHE A 27 -4.65 -3.18 28.95
N ALA A 28 -5.30 -3.96 28.09
CA ALA A 28 -4.96 -5.37 27.84
C ALA A 28 -4.49 -5.54 26.38
N PHE A 29 -3.50 -6.41 26.20
CA PHE A 29 -3.01 -6.84 24.90
C PHE A 29 -3.39 -8.29 24.67
N ALA A 30 -3.90 -8.59 23.50
CA ALA A 30 -4.19 -9.96 23.08
C ALA A 30 -3.56 -10.22 21.71
N GLN A 31 -2.84 -11.33 21.59
CA GLN A 31 -2.31 -11.77 20.31
C GLN A 31 -3.46 -12.30 19.45
N VAL A 32 -3.53 -11.81 18.21
CA VAL A 32 -4.55 -12.19 17.23
C VAL A 32 -4.04 -13.32 16.32
N GLY A 33 -2.77 -13.24 15.94
CA GLY A 33 -2.14 -14.23 15.08
C GLY A 33 -0.64 -14.06 14.98
N THR A 34 0.00 -15.09 14.40
CA THR A 34 1.41 -15.14 14.09
C THR A 34 1.60 -15.32 12.58
N HIS A 35 2.82 -15.07 12.07
CA HIS A 35 3.15 -15.11 10.65
C HIS A 35 2.31 -14.15 9.80
N CYS A 36 1.83 -13.08 10.41
CA CYS A 36 1.01 -12.04 9.80
C CYS A 36 1.51 -10.65 10.19
N GLY A 37 2.79 -10.52 10.46
CA GLY A 37 3.44 -9.26 10.78
C GLY A 37 3.35 -8.26 9.63
N LEU A 38 3.79 -7.05 9.86
CA LEU A 38 3.76 -5.98 8.87
C LEU A 38 5.12 -5.91 8.15
N VAL A 39 5.12 -5.95 6.83
CA VAL A 39 6.36 -5.90 6.03
C VAL A 39 7.08 -4.55 6.17
N GLY A 40 6.36 -3.48 6.40
CA GLY A 40 6.89 -2.13 6.64
C GLY A 40 5.85 -1.28 7.36
N GLN A 41 6.29 -0.26 8.10
CA GLN A 41 5.40 0.51 8.99
C GLN A 41 4.23 1.22 8.27
N ASN A 42 4.34 1.45 6.96
CA ASN A 42 3.31 2.10 6.16
C ASN A 42 2.52 1.12 5.27
N ALA A 43 2.75 -0.20 5.41
CA ALA A 43 2.15 -1.23 4.56
C ALA A 43 0.73 -1.65 5.00
N CYS A 44 0.03 -0.81 5.75
CA CYS A 44 -1.31 -1.08 6.26
C CYS A 44 -2.24 0.11 6.05
N VAL A 45 -3.49 -0.17 5.66
CA VAL A 45 -4.59 0.80 5.58
C VAL A 45 -5.81 0.28 6.34
N GLU A 46 -6.65 1.20 6.75
CA GLU A 46 -7.95 0.90 7.40
C GLU A 46 -9.09 1.38 6.50
N VAL A 47 -10.09 0.53 6.34
CA VAL A 47 -11.31 0.77 5.58
C VAL A 47 -12.50 0.27 6.38
N ASP A 48 -13.41 1.15 6.78
CA ASP A 48 -14.67 0.82 7.45
C ASP A 48 -14.51 -0.11 8.66
N GLY A 49 -13.46 0.11 9.46
CA GLY A 49 -13.14 -0.69 10.65
C GLY A 49 -12.44 -2.01 10.34
N SER A 50 -12.08 -2.27 9.09
CA SER A 50 -11.25 -3.39 8.65
C SER A 50 -9.84 -2.91 8.32
N ALA A 51 -8.82 -3.59 8.83
CA ALA A 51 -7.44 -3.32 8.44
C ALA A 51 -6.99 -4.29 7.35
N TYR A 52 -6.29 -3.78 6.35
CA TYR A 52 -5.68 -4.54 5.27
C TYR A 52 -4.18 -4.26 5.27
N TRP A 53 -3.36 -5.29 5.15
CA TRP A 53 -1.91 -5.10 5.14
C TRP A 53 -1.16 -6.16 4.35
N MET A 54 0.06 -5.80 3.97
CA MET A 54 1.04 -6.67 3.36
C MET A 54 2.01 -7.17 4.44
N SER A 55 2.21 -8.47 4.48
CA SER A 55 3.19 -9.16 5.30
C SER A 55 4.29 -9.76 4.40
N GLU A 56 5.36 -10.27 4.98
CA GLU A 56 6.33 -11.10 4.25
C GLU A 56 5.74 -12.44 3.79
N ASN A 57 4.62 -12.87 4.38
CA ASN A 57 3.98 -14.16 4.14
C ASN A 57 2.60 -14.04 3.46
N GLY A 58 2.37 -12.96 2.72
CA GLY A 58 1.11 -12.75 2.01
C GLY A 58 0.35 -11.52 2.46
N PHE A 59 -0.90 -11.45 2.05
CA PHE A 59 -1.80 -10.33 2.32
C PHE A 59 -2.85 -10.75 3.34
N PHE A 60 -3.19 -9.85 4.25
CA PHE A 60 -4.09 -10.15 5.35
C PHE A 60 -5.14 -9.05 5.54
N ARG A 61 -6.25 -9.45 6.14
CA ARG A 61 -7.33 -8.59 6.58
C ARG A 61 -7.70 -8.90 8.04
N TYR A 62 -8.03 -7.86 8.78
CA TYR A 62 -8.62 -7.99 10.10
C TYR A 62 -9.90 -7.16 10.21
N ALA A 63 -11.02 -7.84 10.43
CA ALA A 63 -12.34 -7.25 10.64
C ALA A 63 -13.00 -7.85 11.90
N GLY A 64 -12.26 -7.88 13.02
CA GLY A 64 -12.63 -8.64 14.23
C GLY A 64 -12.12 -10.07 14.24
N LYS A 65 -11.76 -10.59 13.07
CA LYS A 65 -11.11 -11.89 12.85
C LYS A 65 -9.97 -11.71 11.84
N LEU A 66 -8.88 -12.41 12.08
CA LEU A 66 -7.75 -12.48 11.14
C LEU A 66 -8.11 -13.40 9.97
N GLU A 67 -7.90 -12.90 8.78
CA GLU A 67 -8.13 -13.62 7.51
C GLU A 67 -6.94 -13.40 6.58
N SER A 68 -6.44 -14.46 5.98
CA SER A 68 -5.53 -14.36 4.84
C SER A 68 -6.35 -14.03 3.60
N LEU A 69 -5.86 -13.09 2.79
CA LEU A 69 -6.45 -12.76 1.50
C LEU A 69 -5.82 -13.65 0.42
N PRO A 70 -6.59 -14.54 -0.21
CA PRO A 70 -6.05 -15.31 -1.33
C PRO A 70 -5.59 -14.38 -2.45
N CYS A 71 -4.33 -14.45 -2.82
CA CYS A 71 -3.73 -13.58 -3.83
C CYS A 71 -3.30 -14.41 -5.05
N LEU A 72 -3.92 -14.16 -6.20
CA LEU A 72 -3.62 -14.89 -7.45
C LEU A 72 -2.30 -14.42 -8.08
N VAL A 73 -1.78 -13.29 -7.66
CA VAL A 73 -0.53 -12.70 -8.16
C VAL A 73 0.57 -12.71 -7.09
N GLU A 74 0.42 -13.53 -6.07
CA GLU A 74 1.32 -13.57 -4.91
C GLU A 74 2.76 -13.90 -5.33
N ASP A 75 2.96 -14.95 -6.12
CA ASP A 75 4.28 -15.34 -6.62
C ASP A 75 4.92 -14.20 -7.43
N HIS A 76 4.14 -13.53 -8.30
CA HIS A 76 4.64 -12.39 -9.07
C HIS A 76 5.13 -11.24 -8.20
N VAL A 77 4.47 -10.98 -7.07
CA VAL A 77 4.86 -9.92 -6.14
C VAL A 77 6.08 -10.33 -5.35
N TYR A 78 6.06 -11.50 -4.69
CA TYR A 78 7.10 -11.91 -3.75
C TYR A 78 8.39 -12.38 -4.42
N ASP A 79 8.33 -12.89 -5.64
CA ASP A 79 9.54 -13.20 -6.43
C ASP A 79 10.29 -11.93 -6.88
N ASN A 80 9.59 -10.80 -6.92
CA ASN A 80 10.16 -9.55 -7.44
C ASN A 80 10.39 -8.46 -6.39
N ILE A 81 9.79 -8.55 -5.22
CA ILE A 81 9.91 -7.51 -4.19
C ILE A 81 11.29 -7.48 -3.55
N ASN A 82 11.80 -6.28 -3.26
CA ASN A 82 13.03 -6.09 -2.49
C ASN A 82 12.70 -6.04 -0.98
N LEU A 83 12.71 -7.19 -0.31
CA LEU A 83 12.46 -7.27 1.14
C LEU A 83 13.71 -6.98 1.98
N GLU A 84 14.91 -7.19 1.46
CA GLU A 84 16.14 -7.06 2.23
C GLU A 84 16.48 -5.61 2.60
N SER A 85 16.26 -4.69 1.68
CA SER A 85 16.56 -3.26 1.88
C SER A 85 15.40 -2.32 1.58
N GLY A 86 14.34 -2.84 0.97
CA GLY A 86 13.19 -2.08 0.50
C GLY A 86 11.92 -2.21 1.32
N ASN A 87 11.89 -3.06 2.34
CA ASN A 87 10.70 -3.30 3.16
C ASN A 87 10.12 -2.02 3.79
N GLN A 88 10.97 -1.10 4.25
CA GLN A 88 10.54 0.18 4.82
C GLN A 88 9.95 1.15 3.79
N MET A 89 10.22 0.91 2.49
CA MET A 89 9.66 1.70 1.39
C MET A 89 8.27 1.20 0.98
N VAL A 90 7.85 0.04 1.46
CA VAL A 90 6.51 -0.48 1.16
C VAL A 90 5.48 0.41 1.84
N SER A 91 4.56 0.92 1.06
CA SER A 91 3.46 1.76 1.55
C SER A 91 2.13 1.29 0.98
N ALA A 92 1.08 1.45 1.77
CA ALA A 92 -0.27 1.14 1.35
C ALA A 92 -1.05 2.41 1.06
N GLY A 93 -1.93 2.34 0.07
CA GLY A 93 -2.85 3.40 -0.31
C GLY A 93 -4.28 2.87 -0.44
N LEU A 94 -5.23 3.76 -0.25
CA LEU A 94 -6.65 3.46 -0.35
C LEU A 94 -7.27 4.32 -1.44
N ASN A 95 -8.07 3.72 -2.30
CA ASN A 95 -8.92 4.41 -3.27
C ASN A 95 -10.38 4.01 -3.02
N ASN A 96 -11.04 4.74 -2.14
CA ASN A 96 -12.41 4.45 -1.70
C ASN A 96 -13.41 4.49 -2.84
N LEU A 97 -13.19 5.35 -3.83
CA LEU A 97 -14.13 5.51 -4.95
C LEU A 97 -14.30 4.22 -5.75
N PHE A 98 -13.23 3.46 -5.89
CA PHE A 98 -13.20 2.21 -6.66
C PHE A 98 -13.11 0.95 -5.80
N GLY A 99 -13.07 1.08 -4.48
CA GLY A 99 -12.95 -0.05 -3.54
C GLY A 99 -11.59 -0.74 -3.60
N GLU A 100 -10.52 0.01 -3.73
CA GLU A 100 -9.19 -0.51 -3.97
C GLU A 100 -8.24 -0.25 -2.78
N VAL A 101 -7.53 -1.29 -2.38
CA VAL A 101 -6.36 -1.21 -1.51
C VAL A 101 -5.13 -1.51 -2.35
N MET A 102 -4.19 -0.58 -2.36
CA MET A 102 -2.96 -0.68 -3.15
C MET A 102 -1.75 -0.77 -2.23
N TRP A 103 -0.76 -1.57 -2.62
CA TRP A 103 0.56 -1.58 -2.00
C TRP A 103 1.60 -1.24 -3.05
N PHE A 104 2.40 -0.23 -2.74
CA PHE A 104 3.49 0.25 -3.57
C PHE A 104 4.80 -0.28 -3.01
N TYR A 105 5.63 -0.88 -3.85
CA TYR A 105 6.85 -1.55 -3.41
C TYR A 105 8.00 -1.42 -4.41
N PRO A 106 9.25 -1.51 -3.95
CA PRO A 106 10.42 -1.60 -4.83
C PRO A 106 10.63 -3.03 -5.28
N THR A 107 11.02 -3.22 -6.55
CA THR A 107 11.49 -4.52 -7.03
C THR A 107 12.94 -4.78 -6.65
N THR A 108 13.35 -6.05 -6.68
CA THR A 108 14.75 -6.47 -6.49
C THR A 108 15.67 -5.65 -7.39
N GLY A 109 16.72 -5.09 -6.79
CA GLY A 109 17.68 -4.21 -7.47
C GLY A 109 17.22 -2.76 -7.64
N SER A 110 16.00 -2.39 -7.25
CA SER A 110 15.54 -1.00 -7.24
C SER A 110 15.74 -0.37 -5.86
N SER A 111 16.22 0.86 -5.84
CA SER A 111 16.33 1.71 -4.65
C SER A 111 15.13 2.66 -4.48
N VAL A 112 14.12 2.55 -5.35
CA VAL A 112 12.91 3.37 -5.34
C VAL A 112 11.68 2.49 -5.57
N VAL A 113 10.54 2.94 -5.08
CA VAL A 113 9.25 2.30 -5.36
C VAL A 113 8.93 2.40 -6.85
N ASN A 114 8.64 1.27 -7.49
CA ASN A 114 8.44 1.21 -8.94
C ASN A 114 7.33 0.23 -9.37
N ARG A 115 6.68 -0.43 -8.42
CA ARG A 115 5.59 -1.37 -8.65
C ARG A 115 4.44 -1.14 -7.69
N MET A 116 3.27 -1.60 -8.11
CA MET A 116 2.12 -1.72 -7.23
C MET A 116 1.41 -3.06 -7.39
N VAL A 117 0.75 -3.48 -6.33
CA VAL A 117 -0.28 -4.52 -6.34
C VAL A 117 -1.54 -3.94 -5.71
N CYS A 118 -2.68 -4.22 -6.29
CA CYS A 118 -3.98 -3.70 -5.89
C CYS A 118 -4.96 -4.85 -5.63
N TYR A 119 -5.69 -4.74 -4.53
CA TYR A 119 -6.81 -5.61 -4.17
C TYR A 119 -8.10 -4.81 -4.23
N ASN A 120 -9.04 -5.24 -5.09
CA ASN A 120 -10.36 -4.61 -5.16
C ASN A 120 -11.30 -5.31 -4.17
N TYR A 121 -11.65 -4.62 -3.07
CA TYR A 121 -12.49 -5.19 -2.02
C TYR A 121 -14.00 -5.07 -2.31
N PHE A 122 -14.43 -4.25 -3.29
CA PHE A 122 -15.82 -4.20 -3.73
C PHE A 122 -16.19 -5.42 -4.59
N ASP A 123 -15.31 -5.79 -5.54
CA ASP A 123 -15.55 -6.83 -6.51
C ASP A 123 -15.06 -8.21 -6.05
N SER A 124 -14.28 -8.25 -4.97
CA SER A 124 -13.72 -9.50 -4.45
C SER A 124 -14.69 -10.28 -3.60
N SER A 125 -14.62 -11.60 -3.74
CA SER A 125 -15.25 -12.56 -2.84
C SER A 125 -14.22 -13.63 -2.41
N PRO A 126 -14.47 -14.40 -1.33
CA PRO A 126 -13.53 -15.44 -0.88
C PRO A 126 -13.19 -16.49 -1.94
N LYS A 127 -14.09 -16.71 -2.93
CA LYS A 127 -13.88 -17.64 -4.03
C LYS A 127 -13.35 -17.01 -5.30
N ARG A 128 -13.42 -15.68 -5.41
CA ARG A 128 -12.99 -14.92 -6.58
C ARG A 128 -12.37 -13.59 -6.13
N PRO A 129 -11.14 -13.63 -5.65
CA PRO A 129 -10.41 -12.42 -5.32
C PRO A 129 -10.02 -11.67 -6.61
N VAL A 130 -10.14 -10.34 -6.59
CA VAL A 130 -9.78 -9.49 -7.73
C VAL A 130 -8.51 -8.73 -7.38
N TRP A 131 -7.45 -9.03 -8.14
CA TRP A 131 -6.13 -8.44 -7.98
C TRP A 131 -5.63 -7.83 -9.28
N THR A 132 -4.87 -6.77 -9.17
CA THR A 132 -4.21 -6.10 -10.30
C THR A 132 -2.78 -5.77 -9.92
N VAL A 133 -1.84 -5.89 -10.85
CA VAL A 133 -0.46 -5.47 -10.69
C VAL A 133 -0.12 -4.41 -11.72
N GLY A 134 0.77 -3.49 -11.38
CA GLY A 134 1.13 -2.41 -12.28
C GLY A 134 2.50 -1.80 -11.98
N THR A 135 2.91 -0.90 -12.88
CA THR A 135 4.16 -0.14 -12.76
C THR A 135 3.95 1.24 -12.13
N LEU A 136 2.82 1.46 -11.47
CA LEU A 136 2.52 2.72 -10.81
C LEU A 136 3.43 2.91 -9.62
N ALA A 137 4.40 3.82 -9.74
CA ALA A 137 5.34 4.16 -8.68
C ALA A 137 4.75 5.28 -7.82
N ARG A 138 4.50 5.00 -6.54
CA ARG A 138 4.04 6.01 -5.59
C ARG A 138 4.72 5.79 -4.25
N THR A 139 5.37 6.83 -3.74
CA THR A 139 6.05 6.83 -2.45
C THR A 139 5.13 7.26 -1.31
N MET A 140 4.07 7.96 -1.64
CA MET A 140 3.01 8.32 -0.71
C MET A 140 1.69 8.40 -1.47
N TRP A 141 0.62 8.00 -0.79
CA TRP A 141 -0.74 8.04 -1.31
C TRP A 141 -1.69 8.58 -0.25
N GLN A 142 -2.57 9.49 -0.63
CA GLN A 142 -3.64 10.01 0.20
C GLN A 142 -4.95 9.92 -0.57
N ASP A 143 -5.87 9.11 -0.07
CA ASP A 143 -7.24 9.05 -0.56
C ASP A 143 -8.03 10.28 -0.08
N SER A 144 -9.02 10.68 -0.85
CA SER A 144 -9.97 11.74 -0.47
C SER A 144 -9.30 13.04 -0.03
N ALA A 145 -8.37 13.56 -0.81
CA ALA A 145 -7.78 14.86 -0.57
C ALA A 145 -8.81 15.98 -0.70
N VAL A 146 -8.42 17.22 -0.43
CA VAL A 146 -9.28 18.42 -0.38
C VAL A 146 -10.18 18.56 -1.60
N PHE A 147 -9.76 18.06 -2.75
CA PHE A 147 -10.52 18.12 -4.01
C PHE A 147 -11.29 16.83 -4.35
N GLY A 148 -11.39 15.89 -3.42
CA GLY A 148 -12.14 14.66 -3.61
C GLY A 148 -11.48 13.58 -4.46
N SER A 149 -10.31 13.82 -4.99
CA SER A 149 -9.50 12.86 -5.75
C SER A 149 -8.25 12.44 -4.96
N PRO A 150 -7.75 11.21 -5.16
CA PRO A 150 -6.51 10.78 -4.52
C PRO A 150 -5.32 11.62 -4.95
N HIS A 151 -4.44 11.91 -4.01
CA HIS A 151 -3.17 12.57 -4.24
C HIS A 151 -2.01 11.62 -3.94
N ALA A 152 -0.97 11.69 -4.75
CA ALA A 152 0.19 10.82 -4.58
C ALA A 152 1.50 11.54 -4.89
N THR A 153 2.59 11.01 -4.37
CA THR A 153 3.94 11.45 -4.73
C THR A 153 4.74 10.26 -5.27
N GLU A 154 5.65 10.56 -6.18
CA GLU A 154 6.67 9.65 -6.66
C GLU A 154 8.03 10.27 -6.43
N TYR A 155 8.96 9.50 -5.88
CA TYR A 155 10.35 9.88 -5.77
C TYR A 155 11.15 9.21 -6.89
N THR A 156 11.81 10.00 -7.70
CA THR A 156 12.71 9.53 -8.75
C THR A 156 14.15 9.77 -8.32
N ALA A 157 14.94 8.72 -8.17
CA ALA A 157 16.36 8.82 -7.84
C ALA A 157 17.16 9.28 -9.06
N GLY A 158 17.86 10.41 -8.93
CA GLY A 158 18.90 10.90 -9.83
C GLY A 158 18.58 10.99 -11.35
N ASN A 159 19.21 11.92 -12.04
CA ASN A 159 19.33 12.03 -13.51
C ASN A 159 18.09 11.71 -14.38
N ASP A 160 16.94 12.29 -14.11
CA ASP A 160 15.93 12.40 -15.12
C ASP A 160 16.29 13.60 -16.04
N ALA A 161 16.85 13.29 -17.20
CA ALA A 161 17.28 14.27 -18.19
C ALA A 161 16.14 15.14 -18.75
N SER A 162 14.88 14.80 -18.45
CA SER A 162 13.71 15.55 -18.93
C SER A 162 13.45 16.86 -18.19
N PHE A 163 14.13 17.08 -17.05
CA PHE A 163 14.05 18.30 -16.25
C PHE A 163 15.44 18.93 -15.99
N ASP A 164 16.36 18.78 -16.90
CA ASP A 164 17.76 19.07 -16.70
C ASP A 164 18.04 20.55 -16.32
N VAL A 165 18.39 20.75 -15.07
CA VAL A 165 19.42 21.72 -14.72
C VAL A 165 20.71 20.91 -14.68
N VAL A 166 21.57 21.13 -15.68
CA VAL A 166 22.85 20.42 -15.84
C VAL A 166 23.58 20.32 -14.50
N GLY A 167 23.82 19.09 -14.05
CA GLY A 167 24.60 18.79 -12.84
C GLY A 167 23.82 18.49 -11.55
N ASN A 168 22.49 18.42 -11.56
CA ASN A 168 21.73 18.03 -10.37
C ASN A 168 21.58 16.50 -10.29
N THR A 169 22.28 15.88 -9.34
CA THR A 169 22.19 14.44 -9.02
C THR A 169 21.19 14.15 -7.91
N GLU A 170 20.46 15.14 -7.43
CA GLU A 170 19.49 14.99 -6.36
C GLU A 170 18.20 14.35 -6.89
N GLY A 171 17.61 13.48 -6.09
CA GLY A 171 16.31 12.89 -6.39
C GLY A 171 15.19 13.93 -6.39
N ARG A 172 14.13 13.67 -7.15
CA ARG A 172 12.97 14.57 -7.29
C ARG A 172 11.73 13.91 -6.77
N THR A 173 10.84 14.73 -6.21
CA THR A 173 9.50 14.32 -5.87
C THR A 173 8.53 14.93 -6.88
N ILE A 174 7.81 14.07 -7.59
CA ILE A 174 6.72 14.45 -8.48
C ILE A 174 5.42 14.32 -7.72
N TYR A 175 4.55 15.29 -7.85
CA TYR A 175 3.24 15.32 -7.22
C TYR A 175 2.15 14.99 -8.26
N TYR A 176 1.26 14.07 -7.91
CA TYR A 176 0.16 13.63 -8.76
C TYR A 176 -1.19 13.87 -8.08
N GLN A 177 -2.16 14.27 -8.88
CA GLN A 177 -3.56 14.29 -8.52
C GLN A 177 -4.32 13.33 -9.45
N HIS A 178 -4.92 12.29 -8.90
CA HIS A 178 -5.61 11.25 -9.66
C HIS A 178 -7.09 11.59 -9.80
N GLU A 179 -7.50 12.16 -10.93
CA GLU A 179 -8.90 12.56 -11.17
C GLU A 179 -9.65 11.57 -12.07
N THR A 180 -9.08 11.20 -13.21
CA THR A 180 -9.82 10.50 -14.27
C THR A 180 -9.01 9.46 -15.03
N GLY A 181 -8.26 8.59 -14.39
CA GLY A 181 -7.48 7.55 -15.10
C GLY A 181 -6.42 8.08 -16.07
N THR A 182 -6.06 9.36 -15.95
CA THR A 182 -4.99 10.00 -16.71
C THR A 182 -4.02 10.68 -15.77
N ASP A 183 -2.72 10.61 -16.11
CA ASP A 183 -1.68 11.38 -15.44
C ASP A 183 -1.41 12.66 -16.23
N GLN A 184 -1.31 13.78 -15.53
CA GLN A 184 -0.90 15.05 -16.09
C GLN A 184 0.31 15.60 -15.32
N VAL A 185 1.40 15.80 -16.01
CA VAL A 185 2.53 16.57 -15.47
C VAL A 185 2.19 18.05 -15.64
N GLN A 186 2.41 18.88 -14.64
CA GLN A 186 2.11 20.31 -14.68
C GLN A 186 2.75 20.96 -15.92
N GLY A 187 1.92 21.48 -16.82
CA GLY A 187 2.35 22.06 -18.10
C GLY A 187 2.61 21.06 -19.24
N GLY A 188 2.37 19.77 -19.02
CA GLY A 188 2.56 18.71 -20.01
C GLY A 188 1.27 18.17 -20.64
N ALA A 189 1.44 17.28 -21.61
CA ALA A 189 0.32 16.56 -22.21
C ALA A 189 -0.25 15.52 -21.24
N THR A 190 -1.57 15.35 -21.26
CA THR A 190 -2.25 14.30 -20.51
C THR A 190 -1.94 12.94 -21.11
N THR A 191 -1.49 11.99 -20.30
CA THR A 191 -1.25 10.61 -20.72
C THR A 191 -2.17 9.66 -19.97
N ALA A 192 -2.63 8.60 -20.64
CA ALA A 192 -3.45 7.58 -19.99
C ALA A 192 -2.60 6.75 -19.04
N ILE A 193 -3.14 6.48 -17.84
CA ILE A 193 -2.53 5.53 -16.91
C ILE A 193 -2.65 4.13 -17.51
N THR A 194 -1.52 3.47 -17.71
CA THR A 194 -1.50 2.09 -18.22
C THR A 194 -1.61 1.12 -17.06
N ALA A 195 -2.75 0.46 -16.93
CA ALA A 195 -2.95 -0.63 -15.99
C ALA A 195 -3.04 -1.96 -16.74
N ASN A 196 -2.31 -2.97 -16.30
CA ASN A 196 -2.38 -4.33 -16.84
C ASN A 196 -3.20 -5.19 -15.87
N ILE A 197 -4.27 -5.80 -16.39
CA ILE A 197 -5.07 -6.79 -15.66
C ILE A 197 -4.55 -8.16 -16.06
N SER A 198 -4.01 -8.90 -15.11
CA SER A 198 -3.65 -10.31 -15.29
C SER A 198 -4.80 -11.19 -14.80
N SER A 199 -5.37 -11.98 -15.69
CA SER A 199 -6.40 -12.97 -15.37
C SER A 199 -5.77 -14.35 -15.24
#